data_b895d50fd274168a92ccc394a6c0737d
#
_entry.id   b895d50fd274168a92ccc394a6c0737d
#
_cell.length_a   1.000
_cell.length_b   1.000
_cell.length_c   1.000
_cell.angle_alpha   90.00
_cell.angle_beta   90.00
_cell.angle_gamma   90.00
#
_symmetry.space_group_name_H-M   'P 1'
#
loop_
_entity.id
_entity.type
_entity.pdbx_description
1 polymer ?
#
loop_
_entity_poly.entity_id
_entity_poly.type
_entity_poly.pdbx_seq_one_letter_code
_entity_poly.pdbx_strand_id
1 'polypeptide(L)'
;IEQHLSKYDFQLESTMTELSETTGLKPFIEINPYRETLNKATQLMSAMGAKETKTDSSMDVKEAVALIDDADAKIKEAEKSLEALNKEKTQLQALVDQIVPFNNLGYDVHKLLAFKSVKYRFGRIPVDYVEKLMQYTYDNVNTIFYECKKDQDYVWGVYFSPKNEIAKIDAVYKA
;
A
#
# COMPACT_ATOMS: atom_id res chain seq x y z
N ILE A 1 24.08 -37.91 -16.95
CA ILE A 1 24.54 -37.03 -18.05
C ILE A 1 24.71 -35.61 -17.52
N GLU A 2 23.76 -35.01 -16.78
CA GLU A 2 23.86 -33.66 -16.21
C GLU A 2 25.05 -33.48 -15.25
N GLN A 3 25.40 -34.47 -14.41
CA GLN A 3 26.53 -34.37 -13.49
C GLN A 3 27.91 -34.39 -14.18
N HIS A 4 28.00 -34.85 -15.43
CA HIS A 4 29.23 -34.80 -16.19
C HIS A 4 29.37 -33.51 -17.03
N LEU A 5 28.29 -32.87 -17.40
CA LEU A 5 28.30 -31.64 -18.18
C LEU A 5 28.66 -30.40 -17.34
N SER A 6 28.35 -30.41 -16.02
CA SER A 6 28.73 -29.33 -15.11
C SER A 6 30.24 -29.15 -14.86
N LYS A 7 31.05 -30.10 -15.32
CA LYS A 7 32.51 -30.02 -15.24
C LYS A 7 33.17 -29.22 -16.38
N TYR A 8 32.43 -28.98 -17.42
CA TYR A 8 32.87 -28.19 -18.57
C TYR A 8 31.97 -27.01 -18.64
N ASP A 9 32.47 -25.84 -18.40
CA ASP A 9 31.76 -24.55 -18.45
C ASP A 9 31.09 -24.32 -19.83
N PHE A 10 30.05 -25.12 -20.12
CA PHE A 10 29.35 -25.20 -21.40
C PHE A 10 28.22 -24.20 -21.36
N GLN A 11 28.40 -23.06 -22.00
CA GLN A 11 27.30 -22.17 -22.34
C GLN A 11 26.47 -22.81 -23.45
N LEU A 12 25.43 -23.55 -23.08
CA LEU A 12 24.56 -24.30 -23.99
C LEU A 12 23.94 -23.41 -25.11
N GLU A 13 23.70 -22.15 -24.82
CA GLU A 13 23.11 -21.18 -25.77
C GLU A 13 24.09 -20.81 -26.90
N SER A 14 25.37 -20.61 -26.60
CA SER A 14 26.39 -20.27 -27.60
C SER A 14 26.67 -21.44 -28.54
N THR A 15 26.68 -22.65 -28.01
CA THR A 15 26.95 -23.87 -28.79
C THR A 15 25.81 -24.23 -29.75
N MET A 16 24.55 -23.94 -29.38
CA MET A 16 23.41 -24.19 -30.28
C MET A 16 23.37 -23.20 -31.46
N THR A 17 23.79 -21.95 -31.23
CA THR A 17 23.88 -20.95 -32.32
C THR A 17 25.01 -21.26 -33.29
N GLU A 18 26.20 -21.65 -32.79
CA GLU A 18 27.35 -22.04 -33.60
C GLU A 18 27.11 -23.32 -34.42
N LEU A 19 26.40 -24.31 -33.87
CA LEU A 19 26.02 -25.55 -34.57
C LEU A 19 25.01 -25.29 -35.70
N SER A 20 24.10 -24.33 -35.55
CA SER A 20 23.13 -23.98 -36.59
C SER A 20 23.77 -23.28 -37.79
N GLU A 21 24.86 -22.52 -37.56
CA GLU A 21 25.57 -21.78 -38.58
C GLU A 21 26.53 -22.65 -39.43
N THR A 22 27.09 -23.71 -38.84
CA THR A 22 28.17 -24.51 -39.47
C THR A 22 27.71 -25.71 -40.28
N THR A 23 26.53 -26.25 -40.07
CA THR A 23 26.19 -27.57 -40.70
C THR A 23 24.79 -27.69 -41.27
N GLY A 24 23.98 -26.63 -41.31
CA GLY A 24 22.58 -26.74 -41.75
C GLY A 24 21.73 -27.66 -40.85
N LEU A 25 22.23 -27.99 -39.69
CA LEU A 25 21.50 -28.74 -38.64
C LEU A 25 20.46 -27.80 -38.01
N LYS A 26 19.19 -28.02 -38.31
CA LYS A 26 18.12 -27.35 -37.57
C LYS A 26 18.09 -27.87 -36.12
N PRO A 27 18.00 -27.00 -35.13
CA PRO A 27 17.85 -27.45 -33.76
C PRO A 27 16.64 -28.39 -33.63
N PHE A 28 16.80 -29.52 -32.99
CA PHE A 28 15.76 -30.54 -32.81
C PHE A 28 14.56 -30.04 -31.99
N ILE A 29 14.74 -28.92 -31.29
CA ILE A 29 13.69 -28.22 -30.54
C ILE A 29 13.21 -27.06 -31.39
N GLU A 30 12.10 -27.19 -32.08
CA GLU A 30 11.36 -26.04 -32.59
C GLU A 30 10.92 -25.17 -31.42
N ILE A 31 11.51 -23.98 -31.30
CA ILE A 31 11.04 -22.98 -30.34
C ILE A 31 9.64 -22.59 -30.81
N ASN A 32 8.62 -22.99 -30.07
CA ASN A 32 7.25 -22.61 -30.35
C ASN A 32 7.13 -21.08 -30.18
N PRO A 33 6.95 -20.33 -31.31
CA PRO A 33 6.89 -18.86 -31.26
C PRO A 33 5.72 -18.32 -30.45
N TYR A 34 4.75 -19.16 -30.14
CA TYR A 34 3.55 -18.79 -29.38
C TYR A 34 3.62 -19.16 -27.88
N ARG A 35 4.75 -19.67 -27.42
CA ARG A 35 4.91 -20.12 -26.02
C ARG A 35 4.66 -18.99 -25.01
N GLU A 36 5.18 -17.80 -25.31
CA GLU A 36 4.98 -16.63 -24.44
C GLU A 36 3.52 -16.18 -24.41
N THR A 37 2.89 -16.17 -25.59
CA THR A 37 1.47 -15.80 -25.72
C THR A 37 0.56 -16.80 -24.99
N LEU A 38 0.87 -18.09 -25.08
CA LEU A 38 0.14 -19.14 -24.38
C LEU A 38 0.29 -18.99 -22.85
N ASN A 39 1.49 -18.70 -22.37
CA ASN A 39 1.71 -18.43 -20.95
C ASN A 39 0.92 -17.20 -20.47
N LYS A 40 0.92 -16.11 -21.24
CA LYS A 40 0.09 -14.93 -20.96
C LYS A 40 -1.39 -15.29 -20.90
N ALA A 41 -1.90 -16.01 -21.91
CA ALA A 41 -3.30 -16.43 -21.92
C ALA A 41 -3.68 -17.25 -20.67
N THR A 42 -2.81 -18.19 -20.27
CA THR A 42 -3.04 -19.01 -19.07
C THR A 42 -3.06 -18.17 -17.80
N GLN A 43 -2.14 -17.21 -17.68
CA GLN A 43 -2.12 -16.27 -16.55
C GLN A 43 -3.37 -15.40 -16.49
N LEU A 44 -3.80 -14.85 -17.64
CA LEU A 44 -5.03 -14.06 -17.75
C LEU A 44 -6.26 -14.87 -17.37
N MET A 45 -6.38 -16.10 -17.87
CA MET A 45 -7.48 -17.01 -17.50
C MET A 45 -7.52 -17.26 -15.99
N SER A 46 -6.37 -17.50 -15.39
CA SER A 46 -6.26 -17.69 -13.93
C SER A 46 -6.66 -16.43 -13.16
N ALA A 47 -6.18 -15.25 -13.59
CA ALA A 47 -6.49 -13.97 -12.94
C ALA A 47 -8.00 -13.64 -13.02
N MET A 48 -8.65 -13.97 -14.14
CA MET A 48 -10.08 -13.78 -14.33
C MET A 48 -10.95 -14.88 -13.70
N GLY A 49 -10.36 -15.96 -13.17
CA GLY A 49 -11.09 -17.11 -12.70
C GLY A 49 -11.86 -17.86 -13.81
N ALA A 50 -11.44 -17.67 -15.07
CA ALA A 50 -12.06 -18.31 -16.22
C ALA A 50 -11.73 -19.80 -16.26
N LYS A 51 -12.75 -20.62 -16.61
CA LYS A 51 -12.56 -22.06 -16.81
C LYS A 51 -12.37 -22.35 -18.30
N GLU A 52 -11.51 -23.31 -18.63
CA GLU A 52 -11.41 -23.80 -19.99
C GLU A 52 -12.76 -24.34 -20.48
N THR A 53 -13.25 -23.76 -21.56
CA THR A 53 -14.40 -24.26 -22.30
C THR A 53 -13.94 -24.59 -23.71
N LYS A 54 -14.20 -25.82 -24.13
CA LYS A 54 -13.96 -26.20 -25.55
C LYS A 54 -15.03 -25.52 -26.39
N THR A 55 -14.59 -24.56 -27.20
CA THR A 55 -15.42 -23.89 -28.21
C THR A 55 -14.89 -24.27 -29.60
N ASP A 56 -15.79 -24.66 -30.48
CA ASP A 56 -15.47 -24.96 -31.91
C ASP A 56 -15.28 -23.68 -32.76
N SER A 57 -14.86 -22.57 -32.14
CA SER A 57 -14.60 -21.32 -32.86
C SER A 57 -13.18 -21.36 -33.47
N SER A 58 -13.08 -21.35 -34.78
CA SER A 58 -11.82 -21.12 -35.49
C SER A 58 -11.51 -19.62 -35.52
N MET A 59 -10.75 -19.16 -34.55
CA MET A 59 -10.21 -17.80 -34.54
C MET A 59 -8.82 -17.82 -35.21
N ASP A 60 -8.50 -16.83 -36.06
CA ASP A 60 -7.15 -16.70 -36.60
C ASP A 60 -6.15 -16.44 -35.47
N VAL A 61 -4.94 -17.01 -35.56
CA VAL A 61 -3.89 -16.90 -34.53
C VAL A 61 -3.52 -15.44 -34.30
N LYS A 62 -3.49 -14.61 -35.33
CA LYS A 62 -3.17 -13.19 -35.19
C LYS A 62 -4.23 -12.42 -34.40
N GLU A 63 -5.49 -12.73 -34.62
CA GLU A 63 -6.61 -12.15 -33.87
C GLU A 63 -6.58 -12.60 -32.43
N ALA A 64 -6.28 -13.87 -32.18
CA ALA A 64 -6.15 -14.39 -30.80
C ALA A 64 -5.01 -13.72 -30.02
N VAL A 65 -3.84 -13.53 -30.65
CA VAL A 65 -2.69 -12.81 -30.05
C VAL A 65 -3.07 -11.38 -29.72
N ALA A 66 -3.69 -10.66 -30.67
CA ALA A 66 -4.10 -9.26 -30.44
C ALA A 66 -5.10 -9.13 -29.28
N LEU A 67 -6.05 -10.08 -29.17
CA LEU A 67 -7.04 -10.10 -28.09
C LEU A 67 -6.40 -10.38 -26.72
N ILE A 68 -5.41 -11.28 -26.68
CA ILE A 68 -4.66 -11.58 -25.45
C ILE A 68 -3.84 -10.36 -25.01
N ASP A 69 -3.15 -9.69 -25.94
CA ASP A 69 -2.35 -8.51 -25.62
C ASP A 69 -3.22 -7.32 -25.17
N ASP A 70 -4.39 -7.10 -25.77
CA ASP A 70 -5.36 -6.07 -25.33
C ASP A 70 -5.91 -6.39 -23.93
N ALA A 71 -6.27 -7.66 -23.69
CA ALA A 71 -6.73 -8.09 -22.38
C ALA A 71 -5.65 -7.94 -21.27
N ASP A 72 -4.41 -8.31 -21.58
CA ASP A 72 -3.25 -8.15 -20.69
C ASP A 72 -3.03 -6.67 -20.34
N ALA A 73 -3.07 -5.80 -21.35
CA ALA A 73 -2.92 -4.36 -21.13
C ALA A 73 -4.03 -3.78 -20.22
N LYS A 74 -5.28 -4.16 -20.47
CA LYS A 74 -6.43 -3.73 -19.65
C LYS A 74 -6.34 -4.23 -18.20
N ILE A 75 -5.94 -5.48 -18.01
CA ILE A 75 -5.79 -6.05 -16.65
C ILE A 75 -4.66 -5.35 -15.91
N LYS A 76 -3.50 -5.13 -16.54
CA LYS A 76 -2.39 -4.40 -15.93
C LYS A 76 -2.75 -2.97 -15.54
N GLU A 77 -3.53 -2.28 -16.37
CA GLU A 77 -4.03 -0.94 -16.06
C GLU A 77 -5.00 -0.95 -14.88
N ALA A 78 -5.91 -1.94 -14.86
CA ALA A 78 -6.84 -2.13 -13.75
C ALA A 78 -6.12 -2.48 -12.44
N GLU A 79 -5.13 -3.37 -12.45
CA GLU A 79 -4.31 -3.72 -11.30
C GLU A 79 -3.55 -2.51 -10.75
N LYS A 80 -2.94 -1.71 -11.63
CA LYS A 80 -2.25 -0.47 -11.23
C LYS A 80 -3.22 0.54 -10.58
N SER A 81 -4.42 0.66 -11.14
CA SER A 81 -5.46 1.54 -10.57
C SER A 81 -5.94 1.04 -9.21
N LEU A 82 -6.12 -0.27 -9.08
CA LEU A 82 -6.52 -0.91 -7.83
C LEU A 82 -5.47 -0.75 -6.74
N GLU A 83 -4.19 -0.88 -7.07
CA GLU A 83 -3.08 -0.65 -6.15
C GLU A 83 -3.07 0.81 -5.66
N ALA A 84 -3.23 1.77 -6.57
CA ALA A 84 -3.30 3.19 -6.23
C ALA A 84 -4.48 3.50 -5.29
N LEU A 85 -5.66 2.99 -5.61
CA LEU A 85 -6.87 3.15 -4.79
C LEU A 85 -6.74 2.51 -3.41
N ASN A 86 -6.14 1.32 -3.33
CA ASN A 86 -5.90 0.64 -2.05
C ASN A 86 -4.92 1.44 -1.18
N LYS A 87 -3.89 2.01 -1.77
CA LYS A 87 -2.95 2.90 -1.07
C LYS A 87 -3.66 4.14 -0.52
N GLU A 88 -4.46 4.80 -1.35
CA GLU A 88 -5.26 5.97 -0.93
C GLU A 88 -6.25 5.61 0.18
N LYS A 89 -6.97 4.50 0.02
CA LYS A 89 -7.88 3.98 1.06
C LYS A 89 -7.17 3.78 2.39
N THR A 90 -5.98 3.16 2.37
CA THR A 90 -5.20 2.92 3.59
C THR A 90 -4.77 4.23 4.25
N GLN A 91 -4.36 5.22 3.45
CA GLN A 91 -4.00 6.55 3.97
C GLN A 91 -5.20 7.28 4.58
N LEU A 92 -6.34 7.26 3.89
CA LEU A 92 -7.57 7.86 4.40
C LEU A 92 -8.08 7.17 5.67
N GLN A 93 -8.01 5.84 5.72
CA GLN A 93 -8.39 5.10 6.92
C GLN A 93 -7.51 5.47 8.11
N ALA A 94 -6.20 5.58 7.91
CA ALA A 94 -5.28 6.01 8.96
C ALA A 94 -5.60 7.43 9.49
N LEU A 95 -6.01 8.35 8.61
CA LEU A 95 -6.47 9.68 9.01
C LEU A 95 -7.78 9.62 9.79
N VAL A 96 -8.73 8.81 9.36
CA VAL A 96 -9.99 8.59 10.07
C VAL A 96 -9.72 8.04 11.48
N ASP A 97 -8.86 7.02 11.58
CA ASP A 97 -8.51 6.40 12.87
C ASP A 97 -7.86 7.39 13.86
N GLN A 98 -7.13 8.39 13.33
CA GLN A 98 -6.57 9.47 14.14
C GLN A 98 -7.65 10.45 14.66
N ILE A 99 -8.74 10.64 13.93
CA ILE A 99 -9.78 11.63 14.23
C ILE A 99 -10.91 11.04 15.07
N VAL A 100 -11.25 9.77 14.86
CA VAL A 100 -12.37 9.07 15.54
C VAL A 100 -12.36 9.25 17.07
N PRO A 101 -11.22 9.21 17.79
CA PRO A 101 -11.20 9.41 19.24
C PRO A 101 -11.72 10.79 19.68
N PHE A 102 -11.73 11.78 18.80
CA PHE A 102 -12.14 13.15 19.08
C PHE A 102 -13.59 13.45 18.70
N ASN A 103 -14.36 12.47 18.22
CA ASN A 103 -15.78 12.67 17.83
C ASN A 103 -16.66 13.18 18.96
N ASN A 104 -16.28 12.90 20.21
CA ASN A 104 -17.02 13.31 21.40
C ASN A 104 -16.61 14.69 21.93
N LEU A 105 -15.93 15.51 21.12
CA LEU A 105 -15.45 16.83 21.55
C LEU A 105 -16.60 17.77 22.02
N GLY A 106 -17.85 17.51 21.58
CA GLY A 106 -19.00 18.31 21.99
C GLY A 106 -19.00 19.77 21.52
N TYR A 107 -17.94 20.18 20.83
CA TYR A 107 -17.75 21.55 20.33
C TYR A 107 -17.58 21.55 18.80
N ASP A 108 -18.07 22.62 18.20
CA ASP A 108 -17.87 22.89 16.79
C ASP A 108 -16.39 23.24 16.53
N VAL A 109 -15.70 22.39 15.77
CA VAL A 109 -14.29 22.56 15.42
C VAL A 109 -14.04 23.90 14.70
N HIS A 110 -15.01 24.40 13.92
CA HIS A 110 -14.91 25.70 13.25
C HIS A 110 -14.80 26.85 14.27
N LYS A 111 -15.47 26.73 15.40
CA LYS A 111 -15.36 27.74 16.47
C LYS A 111 -13.98 27.66 17.15
N LEU A 112 -13.40 26.49 17.28
CA LEU A 112 -12.02 26.33 17.80
C LEU A 112 -11.00 26.99 16.86
N LEU A 113 -11.20 26.86 15.54
CA LEU A 113 -10.33 27.50 14.54
C LEU A 113 -10.37 29.02 14.59
N ALA A 114 -11.47 29.59 15.09
CA ALA A 114 -11.65 31.03 15.20
C ALA A 114 -10.92 31.67 16.42
N PHE A 115 -10.38 30.88 17.34
CA PHE A 115 -9.68 31.41 18.52
C PHE A 115 -8.36 32.10 18.12
N LYS A 116 -8.26 33.40 18.45
CA LYS A 116 -7.10 34.23 18.12
C LYS A 116 -6.01 34.20 19.20
N SER A 117 -6.42 34.16 20.46
CA SER A 117 -5.53 34.27 21.63
C SER A 117 -5.19 32.93 22.27
N VAL A 118 -5.95 31.89 21.97
CA VAL A 118 -5.78 30.54 22.50
C VAL A 118 -5.32 29.61 21.38
N LYS A 119 -4.32 28.79 21.66
CA LYS A 119 -3.90 27.69 20.81
C LYS A 119 -4.42 26.38 21.40
N TYR A 120 -4.64 25.40 20.56
CA TYR A 120 -5.09 24.07 20.95
C TYR A 120 -4.28 23.01 20.24
N ARG A 121 -4.19 21.84 20.84
CA ARG A 121 -3.57 20.65 20.29
C ARG A 121 -4.41 19.43 20.63
N PHE A 122 -4.55 18.56 19.64
CA PHE A 122 -5.12 17.23 19.81
C PHE A 122 -4.00 16.25 20.15
N GLY A 123 -4.26 15.35 21.08
CA GLY A 123 -3.26 14.36 21.47
C GLY A 123 -3.84 13.23 22.32
N ARG A 124 -2.96 12.34 22.72
CA ARG A 124 -3.28 11.26 23.64
C ARG A 124 -2.23 11.21 24.74
N ILE A 125 -2.67 10.83 25.94
CA ILE A 125 -1.83 10.69 27.12
C ILE A 125 -2.00 9.26 27.63
N PRO A 126 -0.91 8.50 27.91
CA PRO A 126 -1.04 7.19 28.54
C PRO A 126 -1.80 7.30 29.87
N VAL A 127 -2.70 6.36 30.15
CA VAL A 127 -3.58 6.40 31.35
C VAL A 127 -2.78 6.52 32.65
N ASP A 128 -1.64 5.83 32.72
CA ASP A 128 -0.78 5.84 33.94
C ASP A 128 -0.14 7.21 34.23
N TYR A 129 -0.08 8.09 33.25
CA TYR A 129 0.53 9.43 33.39
C TYR A 129 -0.50 10.54 33.56
N VAL A 130 -1.78 10.28 33.22
CA VAL A 130 -2.82 11.32 33.20
C VAL A 130 -2.91 12.06 34.54
N GLU A 131 -3.01 11.33 35.65
CA GLU A 131 -3.21 11.90 36.96
C GLU A 131 -2.04 12.81 37.40
N LYS A 132 -0.81 12.33 37.18
CA LYS A 132 0.43 13.09 37.48
C LYS A 132 0.54 14.32 36.59
N LEU A 133 0.22 14.18 35.33
CA LEU A 133 0.28 15.28 34.36
C LEU A 133 -0.78 16.34 34.68
N MET A 134 -2.01 15.93 35.03
CA MET A 134 -3.08 16.86 35.40
C MET A 134 -2.73 17.64 36.66
N GLN A 135 -2.19 16.98 37.67
CA GLN A 135 -1.74 17.64 38.89
C GLN A 135 -0.60 18.63 38.59
N TYR A 136 0.41 18.22 37.85
CA TYR A 136 1.51 19.10 37.43
C TYR A 136 1.03 20.32 36.67
N THR A 137 0.15 20.11 35.66
CA THR A 137 -0.36 21.19 34.82
C THR A 137 -1.22 22.18 35.60
N TYR A 138 -2.04 21.69 36.56
CA TYR A 138 -2.86 22.55 37.42
C TYR A 138 -2.02 23.54 38.24
N ASP A 139 -0.90 23.07 38.80
CA ASP A 139 -0.06 23.86 39.68
C ASP A 139 0.95 24.77 38.97
N ASN A 140 1.38 24.41 37.74
CA ASN A 140 2.58 25.00 37.15
C ASN A 140 2.38 25.69 35.79
N VAL A 141 1.25 25.45 35.10
CA VAL A 141 1.05 25.97 33.74
C VAL A 141 -0.40 26.36 33.45
N ASN A 142 -0.57 27.39 32.63
CA ASN A 142 -1.88 27.87 32.22
C ASN A 142 -2.43 27.05 31.05
N THR A 143 -2.91 25.84 31.32
CA THR A 143 -3.49 24.96 30.31
C THR A 143 -4.77 24.32 30.81
N ILE A 144 -5.63 23.97 29.89
CA ILE A 144 -6.84 23.19 30.16
C ILE A 144 -6.80 21.99 29.26
N PHE A 145 -6.93 20.78 29.80
CA PHE A 145 -7.09 19.55 29.04
C PHE A 145 -8.56 19.13 29.05
N TYR A 146 -9.10 18.90 27.87
CA TYR A 146 -10.46 18.39 27.66
C TYR A 146 -10.38 16.96 27.17
N GLU A 147 -10.87 16.02 27.98
CA GLU A 147 -10.94 14.61 27.63
C GLU A 147 -12.07 14.36 26.62
N CYS A 148 -11.76 13.70 25.49
CA CYS A 148 -12.72 13.32 24.47
C CYS A 148 -13.09 11.85 24.55
N LYS A 149 -12.11 10.99 24.81
CA LYS A 149 -12.26 9.54 24.90
C LYS A 149 -11.18 8.97 25.84
N LYS A 150 -11.55 7.94 26.58
CA LYS A 150 -10.61 7.12 27.35
C LYS A 150 -10.75 5.66 26.92
N ASP A 151 -9.65 5.00 26.68
CA ASP A 151 -9.56 3.55 26.50
C ASP A 151 -8.65 2.93 27.59
N GLN A 152 -8.22 1.68 27.42
CA GLN A 152 -7.41 0.99 28.41
C GLN A 152 -6.00 1.56 28.54
N ASP A 153 -5.44 2.06 27.45
CA ASP A 153 -4.04 2.48 27.34
C ASP A 153 -3.89 4.01 27.33
N TYR A 154 -4.87 4.74 26.74
CA TYR A 154 -4.75 6.17 26.47
C TYR A 154 -6.01 6.95 26.83
N VAL A 155 -5.79 8.21 27.24
CA VAL A 155 -6.80 9.26 27.29
C VAL A 155 -6.55 10.20 26.11
N TRP A 156 -7.53 10.30 25.25
CA TRP A 156 -7.52 11.17 24.07
C TRP A 156 -8.19 12.48 24.40
N GLY A 157 -7.58 13.59 24.02
CA GLY A 157 -8.15 14.89 24.35
C GLY A 157 -7.53 16.04 23.60
N VAL A 158 -7.99 17.23 23.99
CA VAL A 158 -7.54 18.51 23.45
C VAL A 158 -7.02 19.34 24.59
N TYR A 159 -5.80 19.85 24.49
CA TYR A 159 -5.36 20.87 25.43
C TYR A 159 -5.36 22.25 24.80
N PHE A 160 -5.68 23.22 25.63
CA PHE A 160 -5.75 24.64 25.29
C PHE A 160 -4.66 25.41 26.03
N SER A 161 -4.05 26.38 25.37
CA SER A 161 -2.97 27.17 25.92
C SER A 161 -3.04 28.62 25.42
N PRO A 162 -2.66 29.61 26.23
CA PRO A 162 -2.38 30.94 25.76
C PRO A 162 -1.30 30.92 24.67
N LYS A 163 -1.46 31.76 23.65
CA LYS A 163 -0.56 31.80 22.49
C LYS A 163 0.91 32.04 22.86
N ASN A 164 1.17 32.82 23.88
CA ASN A 164 2.51 33.16 24.37
C ASN A 164 3.18 32.03 25.16
N GLU A 165 2.42 31.03 25.64
CA GLU A 165 2.94 29.94 26.47
C GLU A 165 2.95 28.58 25.77
N ILE A 166 2.46 28.53 24.54
CA ILE A 166 2.26 27.26 23.81
C ILE A 166 3.54 26.40 23.73
N ALA A 167 4.72 27.01 23.53
CA ALA A 167 5.97 26.26 23.42
C ALA A 167 6.36 25.56 24.72
N LYS A 168 6.13 26.21 25.89
CA LYS A 168 6.34 25.62 27.20
C LYS A 168 5.36 24.49 27.47
N ILE A 169 4.12 24.69 27.11
CA ILE A 169 3.04 23.72 27.33
C ILE A 169 3.17 22.52 26.41
N ASP A 170 3.51 22.75 25.12
CA ASP A 170 3.82 21.67 24.17
C ASP A 170 4.98 20.77 24.67
N ALA A 171 5.97 21.34 25.37
CA ALA A 171 7.07 20.56 25.95
C ALA A 171 6.59 19.65 27.11
N VAL A 172 5.66 20.12 27.94
CA VAL A 172 5.08 19.34 29.03
C VAL A 172 4.25 18.16 28.51
N TYR A 173 3.47 18.37 27.45
CA TYR A 173 2.64 17.31 26.88
C TYR A 173 3.40 16.34 25.94
N LYS A 174 4.65 16.65 25.59
CA LYS A 174 5.52 15.77 24.76
C LYS A 174 6.52 14.95 25.57
N ALA A 175 6.72 15.29 26.84
CA ALA A 175 7.60 14.56 27.76
C ALA A 175 6.97 13.26 28.23
#